data_fab98d829060906cfdfcced8bcf60e2c
#
_entry.id   fab98d829060906cfdfcced8bcf60e2c
#
_cell.length_a   1.000
_cell.length_b   1.000
_cell.length_c   1.000
_cell.angle_alpha   90.00
_cell.angle_beta   90.00
_cell.angle_gamma   90.00
#
_symmetry.space_group_name_H-M   'P 1'
#
loop_
_entity.id
_entity.type
_entity.pdbx_description
1 polymer ?
#
loop_
_entity_poly.entity_id
_entity_poly.type
_entity_poly.pdbx_seq_one_letter_code
_entity_poly.pdbx_strand_id
1 'polypeptide(L)'
;ICFYSLDGGTSSAVYLKQTRAENQPTTGAYMSVSSVLAIDQGTTGTTCLVIGQDGIILGRAYSEFTQHFPQPGWVEHDALEIWDTTVRVARAAIDQASGADISAVGITNQRETVVLWDRETLEPVHRAIVWQDRRTSDVCQGLKSAGHENEVRARTGLVLDPYFSGTKIQWILDRNPDLRSRAEFGELAFGTVDSWLLARLTDGTVHATDPTNAS
;
A
#
# COMPACT_ATOMS: atom_id res chain seq x y z
N ILE A 1 -1.38 4.16 9.20
CA ILE A 1 -2.35 4.73 8.24
C ILE A 1 -1.73 5.99 7.68
N CYS A 2 -1.41 5.96 6.39
CA CYS A 2 -0.94 7.15 5.68
C CYS A 2 -2.14 8.00 5.25
N PHE A 3 -2.07 9.32 5.50
CA PHE A 3 -3.06 10.28 5.01
C PHE A 3 -2.41 11.17 3.95
N TYR A 4 -3.08 11.33 2.82
CA TYR A 4 -2.68 12.20 1.73
C TYR A 4 -3.73 13.29 1.52
N SER A 5 -3.29 14.58 1.47
CA SER A 5 -4.16 15.70 1.12
C SER A 5 -4.28 15.80 -0.40
N LEU A 6 -5.47 16.07 -0.92
CA LEU A 6 -5.74 16.26 -2.35
C LEU A 6 -5.47 17.69 -2.82
N ASP A 7 -5.13 18.60 -1.91
CA ASP A 7 -4.79 19.99 -2.28
C ASP A 7 -3.37 20.04 -2.84
N GLY A 8 -3.21 20.42 -4.10
CA GLY A 8 -2.00 20.40 -4.93
C GLY A 8 -0.78 21.20 -4.42
N GLY A 9 -0.45 21.09 -3.15
CA GLY A 9 0.74 21.64 -2.51
C GLY A 9 1.71 20.54 -2.11
N THR A 10 2.96 20.70 -2.53
CA THR A 10 4.16 19.91 -2.30
C THR A 10 4.10 18.91 -1.13
N SER A 11 4.34 17.64 -1.49
CA SER A 11 4.51 16.45 -0.65
C SER A 11 5.07 16.71 0.75
N SER A 12 4.21 16.49 1.75
CA SER A 12 4.62 16.24 3.13
C SER A 12 3.58 15.34 3.77
N ALA A 13 4.00 14.26 4.41
CA ALA A 13 3.13 13.42 5.23
C ALA A 13 2.43 14.29 6.28
N VAL A 14 1.12 14.47 6.17
CA VAL A 14 0.36 15.36 7.05
C VAL A 14 -0.11 14.53 8.25
N TYR A 15 0.53 14.74 9.40
CA TYR A 15 -0.07 14.41 10.69
C TYR A 15 -1.24 15.37 10.92
N LEU A 16 -2.46 14.85 11.09
CA LEU A 16 -3.62 15.65 11.45
C LEU A 16 -3.36 16.40 12.75
N LYS A 17 -3.07 17.70 12.65
CA LYS A 17 -3.15 18.62 13.76
C LYS A 17 -4.62 18.99 13.92
N GLN A 18 -5.23 18.67 15.06
CA GLN A 18 -6.55 19.19 15.43
C GLN A 18 -6.45 20.72 15.51
N THR A 19 -6.97 21.42 14.51
CA THR A 19 -7.25 22.85 14.63
C THR A 19 -8.71 23.02 14.99
N ARG A 20 -8.97 23.61 16.15
CA ARG A 20 -10.30 24.11 16.55
C ARG A 20 -10.75 25.14 15.51
N ALA A 21 -11.89 24.88 14.86
CA ALA A 21 -12.57 25.86 14.03
C ALA A 21 -13.24 26.90 14.92
N GLU A 22 -12.92 28.19 14.70
CA GLU A 22 -13.70 29.32 15.21
C GLU A 22 -14.92 29.54 14.29
N ASN A 23 -16.10 29.62 14.91
CA ASN A 23 -17.40 29.84 14.28
C ASN A 23 -17.48 31.22 13.61
N GLN A 24 -17.93 31.25 12.36
CA GLN A 24 -18.74 32.37 11.85
C GLN A 24 -19.84 31.85 10.90
N PRO A 25 -21.08 32.32 10.98
CA PRO A 25 -22.20 31.84 10.17
C PRO A 25 -22.31 32.70 8.91
N THR A 26 -22.35 32.07 7.74
CA THR A 26 -22.85 32.71 6.51
C THR A 26 -23.83 31.79 5.79
N THR A 27 -24.93 32.41 5.39
CA THR A 27 -26.16 31.93 4.78
C THR A 27 -25.94 31.06 3.52
N GLY A 28 -26.63 29.92 3.48
CA GLY A 28 -27.26 29.41 2.25
C GLY A 28 -26.38 28.66 1.25
N ALA A 29 -25.24 28.06 1.65
CA ALA A 29 -24.53 27.04 0.86
C ALA A 29 -24.80 25.68 1.51
N TYR A 30 -25.11 24.65 0.72
CA TYR A 30 -24.98 23.24 1.17
C TYR A 30 -23.57 23.09 1.70
N MET A 31 -23.42 22.98 3.01
CA MET A 31 -22.12 22.72 3.61
C MET A 31 -21.70 21.31 3.19
N SER A 32 -20.72 21.23 2.29
CA SER A 32 -20.06 19.96 2.00
C SER A 32 -19.42 19.47 3.31
N VAL A 33 -19.81 18.28 3.75
CA VAL A 33 -19.24 17.68 4.94
C VAL A 33 -17.84 17.18 4.54
N SER A 34 -16.79 17.80 5.08
CA SER A 34 -15.43 17.33 4.89
C SER A 34 -15.34 15.88 5.34
N SER A 35 -14.84 15.01 4.48
CA SER A 35 -14.82 13.57 4.66
C SER A 35 -13.48 12.98 4.29
N VAL A 36 -13.18 11.79 4.79
CA VAL A 36 -11.98 11.02 4.47
C VAL A 36 -12.40 9.73 3.76
N LEU A 37 -11.73 9.41 2.66
CA LEU A 37 -11.78 8.08 2.07
C LEU A 37 -10.73 7.21 2.78
N ALA A 38 -11.18 6.20 3.52
CA ALA A 38 -10.31 5.20 4.14
C ALA A 38 -10.29 3.92 3.28
N ILE A 39 -9.11 3.53 2.83
CA ILE A 39 -8.84 2.32 2.04
C ILE A 39 -8.16 1.30 2.95
N ASP A 40 -8.77 0.14 3.15
CA ASP A 40 -8.19 -1.03 3.81
C ASP A 40 -7.97 -2.13 2.76
N GLN A 41 -6.73 -2.22 2.28
CA GLN A 41 -6.34 -3.23 1.31
C GLN A 41 -5.83 -4.47 2.06
N GLY A 42 -6.75 -5.39 2.39
CA GLY A 42 -6.48 -6.62 3.12
C GLY A 42 -5.92 -7.75 2.24
N THR A 43 -5.62 -8.90 2.87
CA THR A 43 -5.05 -10.07 2.17
C THR A 43 -6.05 -10.71 1.20
N THR A 44 -7.33 -10.71 1.53
CA THR A 44 -8.38 -11.38 0.72
C THR A 44 -9.24 -10.43 -0.09
N GLY A 45 -9.24 -9.15 0.25
CA GLY A 45 -10.08 -8.16 -0.41
C GLY A 45 -9.81 -6.75 0.07
N THR A 46 -10.45 -5.78 -0.57
CA THR A 46 -10.34 -4.37 -0.26
C THR A 46 -11.65 -3.85 0.30
N THR A 47 -11.58 -3.14 1.43
CA THR A 47 -12.69 -2.37 2.00
C THR A 47 -12.41 -0.87 1.81
N CYS A 48 -13.41 -0.11 1.39
CA CYS A 48 -13.34 1.36 1.41
C CYS A 48 -14.49 1.92 2.23
N LEU A 49 -14.18 2.94 3.02
CA LEU A 49 -15.14 3.70 3.83
C LEU A 49 -15.03 5.18 3.49
N VAL A 50 -16.14 5.86 3.34
CA VAL A 50 -16.21 7.32 3.40
C VAL A 50 -16.67 7.70 4.79
N ILE A 51 -15.85 8.44 5.53
CA ILE A 51 -16.09 8.78 6.93
C ILE A 51 -16.19 10.30 7.04
N GLY A 52 -17.32 10.77 7.55
CA GLY A 52 -17.57 12.19 7.84
C GLY A 52 -16.72 12.68 9.02
N GLN A 53 -16.62 14.00 9.16
CA GLN A 53 -15.89 14.67 10.22
C GLN A 53 -16.39 14.31 11.63
N ASP A 54 -17.64 13.90 11.75
CA ASP A 54 -18.31 13.43 12.98
C ASP A 54 -18.02 11.94 13.28
N GLY A 55 -17.27 11.24 12.41
CA GLY A 55 -16.98 9.82 12.51
C GLY A 55 -18.07 8.90 11.95
N ILE A 56 -19.13 9.45 11.37
CA ILE A 56 -20.20 8.65 10.76
C ILE A 56 -19.70 8.09 9.42
N ILE A 57 -19.97 6.80 9.18
CA ILE A 57 -19.72 6.15 7.90
C ILE A 57 -20.83 6.55 6.93
N LEU A 58 -20.46 7.32 5.90
CA LEU A 58 -21.37 7.84 4.86
C LEU A 58 -21.49 6.87 3.69
N GLY A 59 -20.47 6.07 3.43
CA GLY A 59 -20.45 5.05 2.39
C GLY A 59 -19.50 3.93 2.71
N ARG A 60 -19.82 2.71 2.27
CA ARG A 60 -19.00 1.51 2.50
C ARG A 60 -19.11 0.56 1.34
N ALA A 61 -17.98 0.06 0.85
CA ALA A 61 -17.94 -1.02 -0.13
C ALA A 61 -16.81 -2.01 0.19
N TYR A 62 -16.97 -3.23 -0.31
CA TYR A 62 -15.99 -4.31 -0.18
C TYR A 62 -15.99 -5.17 -1.44
N SER A 63 -14.83 -5.69 -1.80
CA SER A 63 -14.72 -6.75 -2.80
C SER A 63 -13.47 -7.59 -2.57
N GLU A 64 -13.58 -8.87 -2.85
CA GLU A 64 -12.45 -9.81 -2.91
C GLU A 64 -11.73 -9.69 -4.25
N PHE A 65 -10.50 -10.24 -4.28
CA PHE A 65 -9.67 -10.43 -5.46
C PHE A 65 -9.02 -11.81 -5.43
N THR A 66 -8.45 -12.24 -6.56
CA THR A 66 -7.95 -13.60 -6.75
C THR A 66 -6.70 -13.87 -5.93
N GLN A 67 -6.69 -15.00 -5.23
CA GLN A 67 -5.51 -15.55 -4.55
C GLN A 67 -4.85 -16.58 -5.47
N HIS A 68 -3.54 -16.49 -5.70
CA HIS A 68 -2.80 -17.42 -6.54
C HIS A 68 -1.86 -18.27 -5.69
N PHE A 69 -1.91 -19.59 -5.88
CA PHE A 69 -1.08 -20.59 -5.19
C PHE A 69 -0.31 -21.42 -6.21
N PRO A 70 0.73 -20.87 -6.89
CA PRO A 70 1.38 -21.56 -8.00
C PRO A 70 2.14 -22.82 -7.60
N GLN A 71 2.61 -22.91 -6.35
CA GLN A 71 3.28 -24.08 -5.78
C GLN A 71 2.96 -24.19 -4.27
N PRO A 72 3.18 -25.36 -3.64
CA PRO A 72 3.04 -25.49 -2.19
C PRO A 72 3.88 -24.45 -1.43
N GLY A 73 3.25 -23.69 -0.55
CA GLY A 73 3.87 -22.62 0.23
C GLY A 73 4.10 -21.30 -0.51
N TRP A 74 3.71 -21.21 -1.78
CA TRP A 74 3.75 -19.95 -2.54
C TRP A 74 2.39 -19.27 -2.54
N VAL A 75 2.38 -17.97 -2.31
CA VAL A 75 1.18 -17.14 -2.32
C VAL A 75 1.46 -15.86 -3.08
N GLU A 76 0.67 -15.60 -4.11
CA GLU A 76 0.84 -14.44 -4.99
C GLU A 76 -0.49 -13.72 -5.21
N HIS A 77 -0.40 -12.41 -5.40
CA HIS A 77 -1.50 -11.58 -5.88
C HIS A 77 -1.13 -10.90 -7.20
N ASP A 78 -2.15 -10.60 -8.00
CA ASP A 78 -2.00 -9.71 -9.13
C ASP A 78 -2.10 -8.26 -8.65
N ALA A 79 -1.02 -7.48 -8.82
CA ALA A 79 -0.98 -6.10 -8.35
C ALA A 79 -1.92 -5.18 -9.15
N LEU A 80 -2.18 -5.48 -10.43
CA LEU A 80 -3.18 -4.75 -11.21
C LEU A 80 -4.60 -5.07 -10.75
N GLU A 81 -4.90 -6.32 -10.42
CA GLU A 81 -6.20 -6.69 -9.85
C GLU A 81 -6.44 -6.02 -8.48
N ILE A 82 -5.40 -5.91 -7.63
CA ILE A 82 -5.46 -5.14 -6.39
C ILE A 82 -5.82 -3.67 -6.69
N TRP A 83 -5.16 -3.05 -7.66
CA TRP A 83 -5.42 -1.67 -8.07
C TRP A 83 -6.85 -1.48 -8.58
N ASP A 84 -7.27 -2.29 -9.55
CA ASP A 84 -8.59 -2.19 -10.18
C ASP A 84 -9.71 -2.42 -9.16
N THR A 85 -9.53 -3.39 -8.26
CA THR A 85 -10.45 -3.65 -7.16
C THR A 85 -10.52 -2.46 -6.21
N THR A 86 -9.37 -1.88 -5.85
CA THR A 86 -9.31 -0.71 -4.96
C THR A 86 -10.06 0.48 -5.56
N VAL A 87 -9.81 0.81 -6.84
CA VAL A 87 -10.51 1.92 -7.52
C VAL A 87 -12.01 1.67 -7.60
N ARG A 88 -12.42 0.47 -7.97
CA ARG A 88 -13.84 0.10 -8.07
C ARG A 88 -14.55 0.19 -6.72
N VAL A 89 -13.94 -0.32 -5.66
CA VAL A 89 -14.49 -0.31 -4.32
C VAL A 89 -14.52 1.11 -3.74
N ALA A 90 -13.46 1.90 -3.98
CA ALA A 90 -13.44 3.31 -3.57
C ALA A 90 -14.56 4.11 -4.22
N ARG A 91 -14.75 3.98 -5.54
CA ARG A 91 -15.86 4.63 -6.26
C ARG A 91 -17.22 4.22 -5.70
N ALA A 92 -17.44 2.92 -5.48
CA ALA A 92 -18.70 2.44 -4.93
C ALA A 92 -18.99 2.97 -3.51
N ALA A 93 -17.97 3.19 -2.69
CA ALA A 93 -18.13 3.81 -1.37
C ALA A 93 -18.44 5.32 -1.49
N ILE A 94 -17.79 6.03 -2.42
CA ILE A 94 -18.01 7.44 -2.69
C ILE A 94 -19.44 7.68 -3.23
N ASP A 95 -19.90 6.84 -4.15
CA ASP A 95 -21.24 6.94 -4.74
C ASP A 95 -22.35 6.82 -3.66
N GLN A 96 -22.15 6.00 -2.62
CA GLN A 96 -23.06 5.88 -1.49
C GLN A 96 -23.04 7.12 -0.59
N ALA A 97 -21.92 7.82 -0.53
CA ALA A 97 -21.70 9.01 0.30
C ALA A 97 -22.09 10.29 -0.44
N SER A 98 -23.24 10.30 -1.13
CA SER A 98 -23.70 11.41 -1.96
C SER A 98 -23.56 12.78 -1.27
N GLY A 99 -22.81 13.71 -1.89
CA GLY A 99 -22.57 15.06 -1.37
C GLY A 99 -21.42 15.17 -0.36
N ALA A 100 -20.70 14.09 -0.09
CA ALA A 100 -19.46 14.13 0.71
C ALA A 100 -18.34 14.81 -0.08
N ASP A 101 -17.60 15.72 0.58
CA ASP A 101 -16.40 16.35 0.07
C ASP A 101 -15.19 15.59 0.58
N ILE A 102 -14.54 14.81 -0.29
CA ILE A 102 -13.38 14.01 0.08
C ILE A 102 -12.13 14.90 0.13
N SER A 103 -11.71 15.27 1.32
CA SER A 103 -10.56 16.14 1.56
C SER A 103 -9.24 15.40 1.77
N ALA A 104 -9.28 14.09 2.06
CA ALA A 104 -8.10 13.27 2.27
C ALA A 104 -8.37 11.79 1.97
N VAL A 105 -7.28 11.05 1.66
CA VAL A 105 -7.29 9.59 1.53
C VAL A 105 -6.37 9.00 2.59
N GLY A 106 -6.89 8.01 3.33
CA GLY A 106 -6.08 7.19 4.26
C GLY A 106 -5.94 5.78 3.70
N ILE A 107 -4.73 5.23 3.73
CA ILE A 107 -4.46 3.87 3.25
C ILE A 107 -3.91 3.03 4.40
N THR A 108 -4.51 1.87 4.62
CA THR A 108 -3.93 0.75 5.36
C THR A 108 -3.92 -0.49 4.47
N ASN A 109 -2.98 -1.41 4.71
CA ASN A 109 -2.77 -2.53 3.80
C ASN A 109 -2.26 -3.78 4.50
N GLN A 110 -2.34 -4.91 3.80
CA GLN A 110 -1.58 -6.11 4.13
C GLN A 110 -0.08 -5.79 4.09
N ARG A 111 0.58 -5.80 5.25
CA ARG A 111 2.01 -5.50 5.35
C ARG A 111 2.86 -6.61 4.76
N GLU A 112 4.12 -6.31 4.40
CA GLU A 112 5.15 -7.25 3.91
C GLU A 112 4.86 -7.91 2.56
N THR A 113 3.67 -7.73 2.00
CA THR A 113 3.39 -8.10 0.61
C THR A 113 4.09 -7.12 -0.30
N VAL A 114 5.02 -7.62 -1.13
CA VAL A 114 5.90 -6.79 -1.94
C VAL A 114 5.45 -6.76 -3.40
N VAL A 115 5.46 -5.57 -3.98
CA VAL A 115 5.25 -5.31 -5.41
C VAL A 115 6.52 -4.72 -5.99
N LEU A 116 6.93 -5.20 -7.18
CA LEU A 116 7.96 -4.59 -8.02
C LEU A 116 7.30 -4.09 -9.30
N TRP A 117 7.64 -2.86 -9.73
CA TRP A 117 7.07 -2.28 -10.93
C TRP A 117 8.08 -1.42 -11.69
N ASP A 118 7.85 -1.24 -12.96
CA ASP A 118 8.57 -0.29 -13.80
C ASP A 118 8.18 1.14 -13.42
N ARG A 119 9.15 2.03 -13.20
CA ARG A 119 8.91 3.40 -12.72
C ARG A 119 8.21 4.28 -13.73
N GLU A 120 8.46 4.07 -15.02
CA GLU A 120 7.92 4.90 -16.09
C GLU A 120 6.49 4.47 -16.46
N THR A 121 6.30 3.16 -16.61
CA THR A 121 5.02 2.61 -17.09
C THR A 121 4.04 2.27 -15.98
N LEU A 122 4.51 2.15 -14.74
CA LEU A 122 3.78 1.63 -13.59
C LEU A 122 3.24 0.20 -13.82
N GLU A 123 3.91 -0.58 -14.67
CA GLU A 123 3.55 -1.98 -14.90
C GLU A 123 4.30 -2.89 -13.92
N PRO A 124 3.60 -3.78 -13.19
CA PRO A 124 4.25 -4.76 -12.34
C PRO A 124 5.11 -5.71 -13.17
N VAL A 125 6.36 -5.91 -12.75
CA VAL A 125 7.30 -6.82 -13.43
C VAL A 125 7.23 -8.26 -12.92
N HIS A 126 6.52 -8.46 -11.84
CA HIS A 126 6.27 -9.77 -11.21
C HIS A 126 4.95 -9.69 -10.43
N ARG A 127 4.27 -10.83 -10.21
CA ARG A 127 3.16 -10.86 -9.25
C ARG A 127 3.64 -10.47 -7.86
N ALA A 128 2.80 -9.80 -7.08
CA ALA A 128 3.09 -9.48 -5.69
C ALA A 128 3.31 -10.76 -4.89
N ILE A 129 4.44 -10.86 -4.19
CA ILE A 129 4.70 -11.99 -3.28
C ILE A 129 4.12 -11.64 -1.92
N VAL A 130 3.14 -12.44 -1.48
CA VAL A 130 2.36 -12.18 -0.28
C VAL A 130 3.14 -12.47 1.00
N TRP A 131 2.82 -11.81 2.10
CA TRP A 131 3.43 -12.00 3.42
C TRP A 131 3.41 -13.46 3.92
N GLN A 132 2.40 -14.24 3.51
CA GLN A 132 2.25 -15.66 3.84
C GLN A 132 3.20 -16.59 3.06
N ASP A 133 3.82 -16.07 1.99
CA ASP A 133 4.68 -16.85 1.09
C ASP A 133 5.93 -17.37 1.80
N ARG A 134 6.28 -18.61 1.55
CA ARG A 134 7.42 -19.29 2.19
C ARG A 134 8.56 -19.64 1.23
N ARG A 135 8.53 -19.15 -0.03
CA ARG A 135 9.54 -19.52 -1.06
C ARG A 135 10.97 -19.13 -0.71
N THR A 136 11.16 -18.16 0.16
CA THR A 136 12.49 -17.69 0.60
C THR A 136 12.96 -18.31 1.92
N SER A 137 12.29 -19.37 2.41
CA SER A 137 12.65 -20.05 3.66
C SER A 137 14.11 -20.53 3.66
N ASP A 138 14.57 -21.11 2.55
CA ASP A 138 15.96 -21.60 2.43
C ASP A 138 16.96 -20.45 2.45
N VAL A 139 16.64 -19.30 1.83
CA VAL A 139 17.47 -18.09 1.87
C VAL A 139 17.60 -17.59 3.31
N CYS A 140 16.49 -17.50 4.04
CA CYS A 140 16.49 -17.09 5.43
C CYS A 140 17.29 -18.06 6.31
N GLN A 141 17.14 -19.37 6.09
CA GLN A 141 17.91 -20.37 6.82
C GLN A 141 19.43 -20.28 6.51
N GLY A 142 19.80 -20.03 5.25
CA GLY A 142 21.17 -19.80 4.84
C GLY A 142 21.80 -18.58 5.55
N LEU A 143 21.07 -17.46 5.59
CA LEU A 143 21.50 -16.25 6.30
C LEU A 143 21.65 -16.47 7.81
N LYS A 144 20.75 -17.24 8.45
CA LYS A 144 20.87 -17.62 9.86
C LYS A 144 22.12 -18.46 10.10
N SER A 145 22.35 -19.49 9.26
CA SER A 145 23.51 -20.38 9.35
C SER A 145 24.83 -19.62 9.13
N ALA A 146 24.83 -18.55 8.33
CA ALA A 146 25.97 -17.64 8.13
C ALA A 146 26.17 -16.64 9.28
N GLY A 147 25.29 -16.63 10.30
CA GLY A 147 25.42 -15.80 11.51
C GLY A 147 24.85 -14.38 11.40
N HIS A 148 24.10 -14.06 10.34
CA HIS A 148 23.55 -12.70 10.11
C HIS A 148 22.36 -12.33 10.98
N GLU A 149 21.75 -13.27 11.71
CA GLU A 149 20.50 -13.00 12.44
C GLU A 149 20.67 -11.92 13.52
N ASN A 150 21.77 -11.93 14.26
CA ASN A 150 22.03 -10.94 15.31
C ASN A 150 22.21 -9.52 14.73
N GLU A 151 22.87 -9.39 13.58
CA GLU A 151 23.04 -8.10 12.90
C GLU A 151 21.69 -7.57 12.39
N VAL A 152 20.89 -8.41 11.73
CA VAL A 152 19.56 -8.03 11.26
C VAL A 152 18.70 -7.57 12.43
N ARG A 153 18.65 -8.34 13.53
CA ARG A 153 17.89 -7.98 14.72
C ARG A 153 18.36 -6.66 15.34
N ALA A 154 19.66 -6.43 15.41
CA ALA A 154 20.21 -5.20 16.00
C ALA A 154 19.85 -3.95 15.16
N ARG A 155 19.78 -4.08 13.83
CA ARG A 155 19.49 -2.97 12.91
C ARG A 155 18.00 -2.71 12.73
N THR A 156 17.17 -3.75 12.72
CA THR A 156 15.76 -3.67 12.32
C THR A 156 14.77 -4.02 13.43
N GLY A 157 15.23 -4.68 14.50
CA GLY A 157 14.36 -5.28 15.51
C GLY A 157 13.68 -6.59 15.05
N LEU A 158 13.88 -7.01 13.79
CA LEU A 158 13.20 -8.14 13.17
C LEU A 158 14.05 -9.41 13.21
N VAL A 159 13.43 -10.54 12.92
CA VAL A 159 14.10 -11.84 12.72
C VAL A 159 14.26 -12.11 11.22
N LEU A 160 15.16 -13.04 10.87
CA LEU A 160 15.26 -13.54 9.50
C LEU A 160 14.14 -14.54 9.24
N ASP A 161 13.08 -14.10 8.57
CA ASP A 161 11.92 -14.93 8.22
C ASP A 161 11.41 -14.56 6.81
N PRO A 162 10.95 -15.53 6.01
CA PRO A 162 10.34 -15.27 4.70
C PRO A 162 9.07 -14.41 4.75
N TYR A 163 8.52 -14.15 5.92
CA TYR A 163 7.46 -13.17 6.12
C TYR A 163 7.85 -11.79 5.58
N PHE A 164 9.10 -11.34 5.81
CA PHE A 164 9.57 -9.99 5.49
C PHE A 164 9.92 -9.80 4.02
N SER A 165 9.85 -8.57 3.54
CA SER A 165 9.92 -8.20 2.12
C SER A 165 11.29 -8.38 1.48
N GLY A 166 12.39 -8.18 2.22
CA GLY A 166 13.75 -8.11 1.66
C GLY A 166 14.17 -9.35 0.88
N THR A 167 13.98 -10.55 1.45
CA THR A 167 14.36 -11.81 0.78
C THR A 167 13.45 -12.13 -0.42
N LYS A 168 12.21 -11.64 -0.45
CA LYS A 168 11.31 -11.79 -1.59
C LYS A 168 11.79 -10.97 -2.78
N ILE A 169 12.22 -9.72 -2.54
CA ILE A 169 12.80 -8.85 -3.58
C ILE A 169 14.07 -9.49 -4.13
N GLN A 170 14.98 -9.92 -3.25
CA GLN A 170 16.19 -10.64 -3.63
C GLN A 170 15.85 -11.85 -4.52
N TRP A 171 14.87 -12.65 -4.13
CA TRP A 171 14.46 -13.85 -4.85
C TRP A 171 13.99 -13.54 -6.28
N ILE A 172 13.20 -12.46 -6.48
CA ILE A 172 12.76 -12.03 -7.82
C ILE A 172 13.95 -11.62 -8.66
N LEU A 173 14.85 -10.80 -8.14
CA LEU A 173 15.99 -10.26 -8.87
C LEU A 173 17.04 -11.33 -9.18
N ASP A 174 17.29 -12.30 -8.28
CA ASP A 174 18.26 -13.38 -8.49
C ASP A 174 17.83 -14.36 -9.59
N ARG A 175 16.52 -14.49 -9.82
CA ARG A 175 15.97 -15.37 -10.86
C ARG A 175 15.78 -14.70 -12.21
N ASN A 176 15.94 -13.40 -12.27
CA ASN A 176 15.79 -12.64 -13.51
C ASN A 176 16.91 -11.60 -13.62
N PRO A 177 18.04 -11.95 -14.31
CA PRO A 177 19.18 -11.05 -14.47
C PRO A 177 18.82 -9.73 -15.15
N ASP A 178 17.84 -9.73 -16.07
CA ASP A 178 17.38 -8.49 -16.73
C ASP A 178 16.69 -7.55 -15.73
N LEU A 179 15.84 -8.09 -14.85
CA LEU A 179 15.21 -7.27 -13.78
C LEU A 179 16.26 -6.75 -12.80
N ARG A 180 17.27 -7.56 -12.47
CA ARG A 180 18.37 -7.12 -11.61
C ARG A 180 19.11 -5.94 -12.23
N SER A 181 19.50 -6.05 -13.50
CA SER A 181 20.16 -4.97 -14.23
C SER A 181 19.31 -3.70 -14.25
N ARG A 182 18.02 -3.81 -14.59
CA ARG A 182 17.09 -2.69 -14.57
C ARG A 182 16.93 -2.05 -13.19
N ALA A 183 16.94 -2.86 -12.12
CA ALA A 183 16.89 -2.37 -10.75
C ALA A 183 18.16 -1.59 -10.38
N GLU A 184 19.34 -2.06 -10.79
CA GLU A 184 20.64 -1.39 -10.59
C GLU A 184 20.72 -0.06 -11.34
N PHE A 185 20.10 0.04 -12.52
CA PHE A 185 19.96 1.30 -13.28
C PHE A 185 18.85 2.23 -12.74
N GLY A 186 18.09 1.80 -11.71
CA GLY A 186 17.04 2.62 -11.10
C GLY A 186 15.74 2.69 -11.89
N GLU A 187 15.56 1.81 -12.89
CA GLU A 187 14.35 1.74 -13.71
C GLU A 187 13.17 1.10 -12.98
N LEU A 188 13.44 0.30 -11.95
CA LEU A 188 12.41 -0.35 -11.16
C LEU A 188 12.18 0.38 -9.83
N ALA A 189 10.96 0.28 -9.35
CA ALA A 189 10.57 0.63 -8.01
C ALA A 189 10.04 -0.63 -7.29
N PHE A 190 10.11 -0.64 -5.98
CA PHE A 190 9.47 -1.64 -5.15
C PHE A 190 8.82 -0.99 -3.92
N GLY A 191 7.91 -1.69 -3.32
CA GLY A 191 7.31 -1.29 -2.05
C GLY A 191 6.31 -2.32 -1.57
N THR A 192 5.78 -2.08 -0.40
CA THR A 192 4.57 -2.72 0.09
C THR A 192 3.35 -2.16 -0.64
N VAL A 193 2.18 -2.73 -0.40
CA VAL A 193 0.98 -2.37 -1.18
C VAL A 193 0.58 -0.90 -1.03
N ASP A 194 0.88 -0.25 0.10
CA ASP A 194 0.67 1.20 0.27
C ASP A 194 1.46 2.01 -0.75
N SER A 195 2.76 1.71 -0.92
CA SER A 195 3.61 2.39 -1.91
C SER A 195 3.12 2.17 -3.35
N TRP A 196 2.67 0.96 -3.65
CA TRP A 196 2.08 0.62 -4.95
C TRP A 196 0.81 1.43 -5.22
N LEU A 197 -0.14 1.44 -4.28
CA LEU A 197 -1.38 2.19 -4.41
C LEU A 197 -1.10 3.70 -4.52
N LEU A 198 -0.16 4.21 -3.73
CA LEU A 198 0.22 5.62 -3.78
C LEU A 198 0.83 6.00 -5.13
N ALA A 199 1.74 5.18 -5.67
CA ALA A 199 2.32 5.40 -6.99
C ALA A 199 1.23 5.43 -8.07
N ARG A 200 0.28 4.50 -8.03
CA ARG A 200 -0.85 4.44 -8.97
C ARG A 200 -1.81 5.64 -8.82
N LEU A 201 -2.10 6.06 -7.58
CA LEU A 201 -2.98 7.22 -7.32
C LEU A 201 -2.37 8.56 -7.76
N THR A 202 -1.05 8.61 -7.91
CA THR A 202 -0.30 9.84 -8.23
C THR A 202 0.41 9.79 -9.59
N ASP A 203 0.04 8.85 -10.46
CA ASP A 203 0.68 8.62 -11.76
C ASP A 203 2.22 8.55 -11.68
N GLY A 204 2.72 7.83 -10.65
CA GLY A 204 4.16 7.62 -10.42
C GLY A 204 4.91 8.81 -9.82
N THR A 205 4.25 9.95 -9.57
CA THR A 205 4.93 11.15 -9.05
C THR A 205 5.36 11.01 -7.60
N VAL A 206 4.69 10.15 -6.81
CA VAL A 206 5.02 9.90 -5.40
C VAL A 206 5.36 8.43 -5.19
N HIS A 207 6.56 8.19 -4.64
CA HIS A 207 7.00 6.88 -4.16
C HIS A 207 7.37 7.01 -2.68
N ALA A 208 6.48 6.62 -1.81
CA ALA A 208 6.64 6.74 -0.37
C ALA A 208 5.96 5.58 0.36
N THR A 209 6.31 5.41 1.61
CA THR A 209 5.73 4.43 2.54
C THR A 209 5.65 5.05 3.94
N ASP A 210 5.08 4.34 4.90
CA ASP A 210 5.06 4.73 6.30
C ASP A 210 5.98 3.86 7.16
N PRO A 211 6.26 4.25 8.42
CA PRO A 211 7.12 3.48 9.32
C PRO A 211 6.61 2.07 9.62
N THR A 212 5.31 1.79 9.46
CA THR A 212 4.74 0.46 9.73
C THR A 212 4.91 -0.52 8.56
N ASN A 213 5.21 0.01 7.37
CA ASN A 213 5.46 -0.75 6.14
C ASN A 213 6.95 -0.77 5.77
N ALA A 214 7.77 0.11 6.35
CA ALA A 214 9.21 0.23 6.06
C ALA A 214 10.10 -0.70 6.91
N SER A 215 9.54 -1.75 7.49
CA SER A 215 10.23 -2.71 8.34
C SER A 215 11.07 -3.73 7.57
#